data_032c240a99c8e08c1275207aff2f12e1
#
_entry.id   032c240a99c8e08c1275207aff2f12e1
#
_cell.length_a   1.000
_cell.length_b   1.000
_cell.length_c   1.000
_cell.angle_alpha   90.00
_cell.angle_beta   90.00
_cell.angle_gamma   90.00
#
_symmetry.space_group_name_H-M   'P 1'
#
loop_
_entity.id
_entity.type
_entity.pdbx_description
1 polymer ?
#
loop_
_entity_poly.entity_id
_entity_poly.type
_entity_poly.pdbx_seq_one_letter_code
_entity_poly.pdbx_strand_id
1 'polypeptide(L)'
;EVAVGIDSTAVMVIWPLFLASVVFMQSEDVVYAQIGALSAIAVFVGLIVSHVYGVLIDRKRGRELLISTTALKSLTHLMRPFVVTPVSAVMTNVLNEVAAAGYAMAFMRGMFDLADRTGHRIVYVLCIEAALNLGGVVASLVLFIALTITTDAQIALGATFIFAGIAILFIMSARFPIYRRSR
;
A
#
# COMPACT_ATOMS: atom_id res chain seq x y z
N GLU A 1 3.41 11.58 -0.64
CA GLU A 1 2.43 11.23 0.41
C GLU A 1 1.01 11.00 -0.14
N VAL A 2 0.49 11.81 -1.08
CA VAL A 2 -0.83 11.57 -1.68
C VAL A 2 -0.96 10.13 -2.24
N ALA A 3 0.07 9.64 -2.93
CA ALA A 3 0.08 8.27 -3.45
C ALA A 3 0.06 7.21 -2.31
N VAL A 4 0.69 7.51 -1.17
CA VAL A 4 0.64 6.64 0.03
C VAL A 4 -0.77 6.63 0.60
N GLY A 5 -1.46 7.77 0.64
CA GLY A 5 -2.85 7.87 1.10
C GLY A 5 -3.83 7.10 0.20
N ILE A 6 -3.63 7.15 -1.12
CA ILE A 6 -4.39 6.34 -2.09
C ILE A 6 -4.17 4.85 -1.82
N ASP A 7 -2.90 4.41 -1.67
CA ASP A 7 -2.54 3.03 -1.35
C ASP A 7 -3.17 2.57 -0.04
N SER A 8 -3.04 3.37 1.02
CA SER A 8 -3.58 3.06 2.34
C SER A 8 -5.09 2.84 2.30
N THR A 9 -5.84 3.71 1.62
CA THR A 9 -7.29 3.58 1.45
C THR A 9 -7.63 2.33 0.63
N ALA A 10 -6.88 2.04 -0.43
CA ALA A 10 -7.09 0.84 -1.24
C ALA A 10 -6.87 -0.45 -0.42
N VAL A 11 -5.93 -0.45 0.52
CA VAL A 11 -5.62 -1.62 1.37
C VAL A 11 -6.56 -1.74 2.55
N MET A 12 -6.82 -0.63 3.26
CA MET A 12 -7.53 -0.66 4.54
C MET A 12 -9.04 -0.65 4.40
N VAL A 13 -9.56 -0.10 3.30
CA VAL A 13 -11.01 0.06 3.08
C VAL A 13 -11.48 -0.76 1.88
N ILE A 14 -10.88 -0.53 0.71
CA ILE A 14 -11.40 -1.09 -0.55
C ILE A 14 -11.13 -2.59 -0.65
N TRP A 15 -9.97 -3.05 -0.17
CA TRP A 15 -9.62 -4.46 -0.22
C TRP A 15 -10.51 -5.35 0.68
N PRO A 16 -10.77 -5.04 1.97
CA PRO A 16 -11.73 -5.79 2.76
C PRO A 16 -13.15 -5.79 2.16
N LEU A 17 -13.56 -4.65 1.59
CA LEU A 17 -14.85 -4.56 0.90
C LEU A 17 -14.90 -5.49 -0.32
N PHE A 18 -13.86 -5.53 -1.12
CA PHE A 18 -13.74 -6.44 -2.26
C PHE A 18 -13.77 -7.90 -1.82
N LEU A 19 -13.03 -8.27 -0.78
CA LEU A 19 -13.05 -9.62 -0.25
C LEU A 19 -14.44 -10.03 0.21
N ALA A 20 -15.13 -9.18 0.95
CA ALA A 20 -16.47 -9.45 1.45
C ALA A 20 -17.51 -9.55 0.32
N SER A 21 -17.44 -8.68 -0.69
CA SER A 21 -18.46 -8.58 -1.74
C SER A 21 -18.21 -9.48 -2.95
N VAL A 22 -16.97 -9.94 -3.19
CA VAL A 22 -16.61 -10.70 -4.40
C VAL A 22 -16.07 -12.09 -4.05
N VAL A 23 -15.11 -12.18 -3.11
CA VAL A 23 -14.42 -13.44 -2.84
C VAL A 23 -15.19 -14.35 -1.88
N PHE A 24 -15.79 -13.76 -0.84
CA PHE A 24 -16.46 -14.49 0.23
C PHE A 24 -17.99 -14.33 0.24
N MET A 25 -18.59 -13.93 -0.86
CA MET A 25 -20.03 -13.65 -0.97
C MET A 25 -20.94 -14.80 -0.48
N GLN A 26 -20.47 -16.06 -0.51
CA GLN A 26 -21.25 -17.25 -0.14
C GLN A 26 -21.01 -17.71 1.32
N SER A 27 -20.24 -17.00 2.12
CA SER A 27 -19.77 -17.47 3.44
C SER A 27 -20.10 -16.46 4.54
N GLU A 28 -21.35 -15.98 4.61
CA GLU A 28 -21.76 -14.84 5.47
C GLU A 28 -21.31 -14.99 6.94
N ASP A 29 -21.43 -16.19 7.54
CA ASP A 29 -21.16 -16.40 8.97
C ASP A 29 -19.67 -16.41 9.35
N VAL A 30 -18.76 -16.61 8.39
CA VAL A 30 -17.31 -16.79 8.66
C VAL A 30 -16.40 -15.81 7.92
N VAL A 31 -16.97 -14.90 7.10
CA VAL A 31 -16.21 -13.95 6.26
C VAL A 31 -15.20 -13.14 7.07
N TYR A 32 -15.66 -12.56 8.18
CA TYR A 32 -14.79 -11.72 9.01
C TYR A 32 -13.66 -12.51 9.66
N ALA A 33 -13.93 -13.75 10.09
CA ALA A 33 -12.92 -14.64 10.66
C ALA A 33 -11.88 -15.03 9.61
N GLN A 34 -12.30 -15.31 8.38
CA GLN A 34 -11.41 -15.61 7.26
C GLN A 34 -10.55 -14.40 6.89
N ILE A 35 -11.12 -13.22 6.75
CA ILE A 35 -10.37 -11.97 6.48
C ILE A 35 -9.38 -11.71 7.62
N GLY A 36 -9.79 -11.89 8.87
CA GLY A 36 -8.90 -11.73 10.04
C GLY A 36 -7.74 -12.70 10.02
N ALA A 37 -7.98 -13.98 9.74
CA ALA A 37 -6.93 -15.00 9.64
C ALA A 37 -5.93 -14.68 8.50
N LEU A 38 -6.44 -14.27 7.32
CA LEU A 38 -5.62 -13.85 6.19
C LEU A 38 -4.72 -12.68 6.56
N SER A 39 -5.29 -11.69 7.25
CA SER A 39 -4.56 -10.50 7.70
C SER A 39 -3.48 -10.86 8.73
N ALA A 40 -3.79 -11.75 9.66
CA ALA A 40 -2.83 -12.20 10.68
C ALA A 40 -1.61 -12.91 10.06
N ILE A 41 -1.84 -13.81 9.09
CA ILE A 41 -0.75 -14.49 8.36
C ILE A 41 0.12 -13.46 7.62
N ALA A 42 -0.51 -12.52 6.92
CA ALA A 42 0.19 -11.52 6.14
C ALA A 42 1.06 -10.61 7.04
N VAL A 43 0.51 -10.14 8.17
CA VAL A 43 1.25 -9.33 9.15
C VAL A 43 2.43 -10.10 9.74
N PHE A 44 2.27 -11.38 10.05
CA PHE A 44 3.37 -12.21 10.57
C PHE A 44 4.52 -12.32 9.56
N VAL A 45 4.21 -12.52 8.28
CA VAL A 45 5.22 -12.49 7.21
C VAL A 45 5.88 -11.13 7.12
N GLY A 46 5.10 -10.04 7.19
CA GLY A 46 5.59 -8.66 7.21
C GLY A 46 6.61 -8.41 8.32
N LEU A 47 6.38 -8.92 9.54
CA LEU A 47 7.31 -8.81 10.66
C LEU A 47 8.66 -9.49 10.37
N ILE A 48 8.64 -10.70 9.80
CA ILE A 48 9.87 -11.43 9.45
C ILE A 48 10.67 -10.65 8.41
N VAL A 49 10.00 -10.17 7.36
CA VAL A 49 10.64 -9.47 6.25
C VAL A 49 11.17 -8.10 6.66
N SER A 50 10.51 -7.42 7.61
CA SER A 50 10.94 -6.12 8.14
C SER A 50 12.36 -6.15 8.73
N HIS A 51 12.73 -7.24 9.39
CA HIS A 51 14.10 -7.41 9.89
C HIS A 51 15.13 -7.39 8.75
N VAL A 52 14.87 -8.12 7.68
CA VAL A 52 15.75 -8.17 6.50
C VAL A 52 15.86 -6.79 5.84
N TYR A 53 14.74 -6.09 5.73
CA TYR A 53 14.70 -4.74 5.15
C TYR A 53 15.43 -3.70 5.99
N GLY A 54 15.37 -3.81 7.32
CA GLY A 54 16.17 -2.98 8.22
C GLY A 54 17.66 -3.10 7.92
N VAL A 55 18.17 -4.33 7.81
CA VAL A 55 19.58 -4.59 7.44
C VAL A 55 19.93 -4.00 6.07
N LEU A 56 19.03 -4.08 5.08
CA LEU A 56 19.29 -3.48 3.75
C LEU A 56 19.38 -1.95 3.81
N ILE A 57 18.53 -1.30 4.60
CA ILE A 57 18.54 0.15 4.79
C ILE A 57 19.83 0.58 5.47
N ASP A 58 20.29 -0.13 6.51
CA ASP A 58 21.53 0.15 7.22
C ASP A 58 22.75 -0.01 6.31
N ARG A 59 22.69 -0.93 5.36
CA ARG A 59 23.71 -1.09 4.29
C ARG A 59 23.60 -0.04 3.17
N LYS A 60 22.86 1.05 3.36
CA LYS A 60 22.65 2.14 2.38
C LYS A 60 21.98 1.70 1.07
N ARG A 61 21.25 0.57 1.08
CA ARG A 61 20.49 0.07 -0.08
C ARG A 61 19.01 0.50 -0.07
N GLY A 62 18.66 1.49 0.75
CA GLY A 62 17.27 1.95 0.91
C GLY A 62 16.63 2.45 -0.39
N ARG A 63 17.42 3.01 -1.33
CA ARG A 63 16.89 3.41 -2.65
C ARG A 63 16.48 2.21 -3.51
N GLU A 64 17.30 1.17 -3.54
CA GLU A 64 17.01 -0.07 -4.27
C GLU A 64 15.78 -0.75 -3.67
N LEU A 65 15.72 -0.82 -2.35
CA LEU A 65 14.58 -1.35 -1.62
C LEU A 65 13.31 -0.57 -1.93
N LEU A 66 13.33 0.76 -1.89
CA LEU A 66 12.20 1.61 -2.20
C LEU A 66 11.64 1.31 -3.60
N ILE A 67 12.49 1.26 -4.62
CA ILE A 67 12.08 1.04 -6.00
C ILE A 67 11.49 -0.36 -6.17
N SER A 68 12.21 -1.41 -5.71
CA SER A 68 11.77 -2.80 -5.92
C SER A 68 10.46 -3.11 -5.18
N THR A 69 10.33 -2.63 -3.95
CA THR A 69 9.12 -2.89 -3.16
C THR A 69 7.94 -2.02 -3.59
N THR A 70 8.16 -0.80 -4.08
CA THR A 70 7.09 -0.01 -4.70
C THR A 70 6.60 -0.65 -6.00
N ALA A 71 7.49 -1.18 -6.83
CA ALA A 71 7.10 -1.92 -8.03
C ALA A 71 6.28 -3.18 -7.69
N LEU A 72 6.72 -3.94 -6.68
CA LEU A 72 5.98 -5.10 -6.17
C LEU A 72 4.62 -4.69 -5.62
N LYS A 73 4.54 -3.57 -4.91
CA LYS A 73 3.28 -3.02 -4.37
C LYS A 73 2.30 -2.65 -5.48
N SER A 74 2.79 -1.97 -6.53
CA SER A 74 1.98 -1.69 -7.72
C SER A 74 1.46 -2.98 -8.36
N LEU A 75 2.32 -3.98 -8.53
CA LEU A 75 1.92 -5.28 -9.08
C LEU A 75 0.82 -5.93 -8.23
N THR A 76 0.91 -5.90 -6.91
CA THR A 76 -0.14 -6.47 -6.04
C THR A 76 -1.48 -5.77 -6.24
N HIS A 77 -1.50 -4.45 -6.42
CA HIS A 77 -2.74 -3.73 -6.73
C HIS A 77 -3.32 -4.15 -8.09
N LEU A 78 -2.47 -4.31 -9.12
CA LEU A 78 -2.91 -4.74 -10.44
C LEU A 78 -3.42 -6.19 -10.47
N MET A 79 -2.97 -7.03 -9.54
CA MET A 79 -3.45 -8.41 -9.39
C MET A 79 -4.81 -8.51 -8.68
N ARG A 80 -5.14 -7.56 -7.79
CA ARG A 80 -6.36 -7.62 -6.96
C ARG A 80 -7.68 -7.79 -7.72
N PRO A 81 -7.93 -7.13 -8.85
CA PRO A 81 -9.17 -7.33 -9.61
C PRO A 81 -9.39 -8.77 -10.10
N PHE A 82 -8.33 -9.57 -10.19
CA PHE A 82 -8.35 -10.95 -10.67
C PHE A 82 -8.40 -11.98 -9.53
N VAL A 83 -8.47 -11.53 -8.29
CA VAL A 83 -8.58 -12.40 -7.12
C VAL A 83 -10.01 -12.88 -6.99
N VAL A 84 -10.21 -14.19 -7.19
CA VAL A 84 -11.55 -14.82 -7.14
C VAL A 84 -11.62 -15.99 -6.15
N THR A 85 -10.50 -16.37 -5.52
CA THR A 85 -10.46 -17.47 -4.57
C THR A 85 -9.80 -17.07 -3.26
N PRO A 86 -10.14 -17.71 -2.12
CA PRO A 86 -9.46 -17.47 -0.85
C PRO A 86 -7.94 -17.66 -0.93
N VAL A 87 -7.48 -18.66 -1.67
CA VAL A 87 -6.03 -18.93 -1.83
C VAL A 87 -5.32 -17.78 -2.55
N SER A 88 -5.91 -17.28 -3.65
CA SER A 88 -5.34 -16.11 -4.36
C SER A 88 -5.37 -14.85 -3.49
N ALA A 89 -6.38 -14.70 -2.62
CA ALA A 89 -6.46 -13.61 -1.66
C ALA A 89 -5.31 -13.67 -0.62
N VAL A 90 -5.02 -14.88 -0.07
CA VAL A 90 -3.88 -15.10 0.84
C VAL A 90 -2.57 -14.69 0.17
N MET A 91 -2.32 -15.21 -1.03
CA MET A 91 -1.07 -14.93 -1.75
C MET A 91 -0.91 -13.44 -2.03
N THR A 92 -1.97 -12.77 -2.47
CA THR A 92 -1.95 -11.33 -2.74
C THR A 92 -1.75 -10.52 -1.46
N ASN A 93 -2.34 -10.92 -0.32
CA ASN A 93 -2.11 -10.29 0.97
C ASN A 93 -0.65 -10.44 1.44
N VAL A 94 -0.08 -11.63 1.35
CA VAL A 94 1.32 -11.87 1.74
C VAL A 94 2.26 -11.02 0.88
N LEU A 95 2.07 -11.01 -0.45
CA LEU A 95 2.87 -10.17 -1.34
C LEU A 95 2.70 -8.68 -1.04
N ASN A 96 1.48 -8.25 -0.70
CA ASN A 96 1.20 -6.89 -0.30
C ASN A 96 1.96 -6.49 0.95
N GLU A 97 1.98 -7.33 2.01
CA GLU A 97 2.70 -7.02 3.25
C GLU A 97 4.22 -6.99 3.05
N VAL A 98 4.76 -7.94 2.26
CA VAL A 98 6.18 -7.92 1.88
C VAL A 98 6.54 -6.61 1.17
N ALA A 99 5.72 -6.19 0.21
CA ALA A 99 5.92 -4.95 -0.52
C ALA A 99 5.75 -3.71 0.39
N ALA A 100 4.68 -3.69 1.20
CA ALA A 100 4.34 -2.59 2.10
C ALA A 100 5.43 -2.33 3.13
N ALA A 101 5.91 -3.39 3.81
CA ALA A 101 6.99 -3.27 4.78
C ALA A 101 8.24 -2.62 4.17
N GLY A 102 8.63 -3.02 2.95
CA GLY A 102 9.84 -2.52 2.31
C GLY A 102 9.74 -1.06 1.88
N TYR A 103 8.68 -0.70 1.15
CA TYR A 103 8.56 0.68 0.69
C TYR A 103 8.29 1.63 1.86
N ALA A 104 7.46 1.24 2.84
CA ALA A 104 7.15 2.08 3.98
C ALA A 104 8.39 2.38 4.81
N MET A 105 9.19 1.36 5.17
CA MET A 105 10.42 1.56 5.93
C MET A 105 11.42 2.47 5.19
N ALA A 106 11.66 2.23 3.90
CA ALA A 106 12.59 3.03 3.12
C ALA A 106 12.07 4.46 2.89
N PHE A 107 10.78 4.62 2.61
CA PHE A 107 10.16 5.92 2.37
C PHE A 107 10.12 6.77 3.65
N MET A 108 9.60 6.22 4.76
CA MET A 108 9.50 6.92 6.04
C MET A 108 10.87 7.31 6.59
N ARG A 109 11.89 6.44 6.46
CA ARG A 109 13.26 6.80 6.83
C ARG A 109 13.75 8.03 6.06
N GLY A 110 13.50 8.08 4.75
CA GLY A 110 13.85 9.23 3.92
C GLY A 110 13.09 10.50 4.27
N MET A 111 11.79 10.37 4.57
CA MET A 111 10.92 11.48 4.95
C MET A 111 11.30 12.08 6.29
N PHE A 112 11.59 11.26 7.30
CA PHE A 112 12.03 11.75 8.61
C PHE A 112 13.41 12.42 8.56
N ASP A 113 14.38 11.87 7.79
CA ASP A 113 15.67 12.53 7.55
C ASP A 113 15.47 13.91 6.92
N LEU A 114 14.53 14.03 5.98
CA LEU A 114 14.21 15.30 5.35
C LEU A 114 13.53 16.27 6.34
N ALA A 115 12.59 15.77 7.16
CA ALA A 115 11.93 16.58 8.21
C ALA A 115 12.95 17.15 9.20
N ASP A 116 13.90 16.34 9.65
CA ASP A 116 14.94 16.79 10.60
C ASP A 116 15.85 17.86 9.98
N ARG A 117 16.16 17.76 8.68
CA ARG A 117 16.96 18.76 7.95
C ARG A 117 16.26 20.10 7.77
N THR A 118 14.93 20.14 7.75
CA THR A 118 14.18 21.40 7.57
C THR A 118 14.19 22.29 8.83
N GLY A 119 14.47 21.73 10.00
CA GLY A 119 14.35 22.42 11.29
C GLY A 119 12.91 22.67 11.76
N HIS A 120 11.90 22.33 10.94
CA HIS A 120 10.48 22.52 11.22
C HIS A 120 9.71 21.19 11.23
N ARG A 121 10.20 20.22 11.98
CA ARG A 121 9.72 18.83 11.98
C ARG A 121 8.20 18.71 12.17
N ILE A 122 7.62 19.47 13.10
CA ILE A 122 6.18 19.42 13.39
C ILE A 122 5.36 19.85 12.16
N VAL A 123 5.72 20.99 11.56
CA VAL A 123 5.02 21.50 10.36
C VAL A 123 5.16 20.49 9.20
N TYR A 124 6.34 19.92 9.04
CA TYR A 124 6.59 18.92 8.02
C TYR A 124 5.71 17.68 8.20
N VAL A 125 5.59 17.15 9.42
CA VAL A 125 4.71 16.01 9.73
C VAL A 125 3.24 16.36 9.48
N LEU A 126 2.78 17.56 9.86
CA LEU A 126 1.41 17.99 9.56
C LEU A 126 1.14 18.05 8.05
N CYS A 127 2.10 18.49 7.24
CA CYS A 127 1.98 18.48 5.77
C CYS A 127 1.93 17.04 5.21
N ILE A 128 2.71 16.11 5.78
CA ILE A 128 2.65 14.69 5.45
C ILE A 128 1.24 14.16 5.70
N GLU A 129 0.71 14.36 6.89
CA GLU A 129 -0.62 13.88 7.27
C GLU A 129 -1.72 14.48 6.38
N ALA A 130 -1.65 15.77 6.10
CA ALA A 130 -2.60 16.44 5.20
C ALA A 130 -2.56 15.83 3.79
N ALA A 131 -1.37 15.59 3.25
CA ALA A 131 -1.20 14.98 1.93
C ALA A 131 -1.68 13.53 1.91
N LEU A 132 -1.46 12.76 2.98
CA LEU A 132 -1.92 11.39 3.14
C LEU A 132 -3.45 11.34 3.15
N ASN A 133 -4.09 12.19 3.95
CA ASN A 133 -5.56 12.28 3.98
C ASN A 133 -6.15 12.74 2.63
N LEU A 134 -5.50 13.67 1.94
CA LEU A 134 -5.90 14.06 0.58
C LEU A 134 -5.88 12.85 -0.37
N GLY A 135 -4.88 11.98 -0.25
CA GLY A 135 -4.82 10.73 -1.01
C GLY A 135 -6.02 9.82 -0.74
N GLY A 136 -6.44 9.71 0.53
CA GLY A 136 -7.64 8.98 0.92
C GLY A 136 -8.91 9.55 0.28
N VAL A 137 -9.06 10.88 0.28
CA VAL A 137 -10.19 11.55 -0.40
C VAL A 137 -10.18 11.25 -1.89
N VAL A 138 -9.02 11.35 -2.55
CA VAL A 138 -8.89 11.04 -3.98
C VAL A 138 -9.29 9.60 -4.27
N ALA A 139 -8.80 8.62 -3.50
CA ALA A 139 -9.16 7.20 -3.68
C ALA A 139 -10.67 6.96 -3.51
N SER A 140 -11.29 7.60 -2.51
CA SER A 140 -12.72 7.51 -2.25
C SER A 140 -13.55 8.13 -3.37
N LEU A 141 -13.10 9.26 -3.93
CA LEU A 141 -13.75 9.89 -5.09
C LEU A 141 -13.66 9.02 -6.34
N VAL A 142 -12.50 8.39 -6.58
CA VAL A 142 -12.34 7.45 -7.71
C VAL A 142 -13.29 6.28 -7.56
N LEU A 143 -13.42 5.70 -6.36
CA LEU A 143 -14.38 4.63 -6.10
C LEU A 143 -15.83 5.11 -6.31
N PHE A 144 -16.17 6.29 -5.78
CA PHE A 144 -17.50 6.86 -5.96
C PHE A 144 -17.85 7.03 -7.44
N ILE A 145 -16.94 7.60 -8.23
CA ILE A 145 -17.12 7.78 -9.67
C ILE A 145 -17.27 6.41 -10.35
N ALA A 146 -16.43 5.43 -10.02
CA ALA A 146 -16.51 4.10 -10.60
C ALA A 146 -17.90 3.45 -10.32
N LEU A 147 -18.43 3.58 -9.10
CA LEU A 147 -19.75 3.08 -8.72
C LEU A 147 -20.91 3.83 -9.39
N THR A 148 -20.74 5.07 -9.84
CA THR A 148 -21.74 5.79 -10.64
C THR A 148 -21.75 5.35 -12.11
N ILE A 149 -20.62 4.85 -12.62
CA ILE A 149 -20.46 4.41 -14.01
C ILE A 149 -20.95 2.96 -14.17
N THR A 150 -20.71 2.10 -13.17
CA THR A 150 -21.09 0.69 -13.23
C THR A 150 -21.73 0.23 -11.93
N THR A 151 -22.76 -0.64 -12.05
CA THR A 151 -23.38 -1.32 -10.91
C THR A 151 -22.62 -2.59 -10.50
N ASP A 152 -21.65 -3.02 -11.30
CA ASP A 152 -20.81 -4.17 -11.00
C ASP A 152 -19.72 -3.79 -9.98
N ALA A 153 -19.86 -4.28 -8.76
CA ALA A 153 -18.93 -4.00 -7.66
C ALA A 153 -17.51 -4.48 -7.98
N GLN A 154 -17.35 -5.61 -8.66
CA GLN A 154 -16.03 -6.13 -9.02
C GLN A 154 -15.30 -5.19 -9.99
N ILE A 155 -16.02 -4.66 -10.98
CA ILE A 155 -15.47 -3.72 -11.96
C ILE A 155 -15.11 -2.39 -11.27
N ALA A 156 -15.99 -1.83 -10.44
CA ALA A 156 -15.77 -0.56 -9.77
C ALA A 156 -14.58 -0.62 -8.80
N LEU A 157 -14.55 -1.65 -7.94
CA LEU A 157 -13.45 -1.85 -7.00
C LEU A 157 -12.14 -2.19 -7.75
N GLY A 158 -12.23 -2.98 -8.82
CA GLY A 158 -11.11 -3.32 -9.69
C GLY A 158 -10.47 -2.09 -10.33
N ALA A 159 -11.26 -1.18 -10.87
CA ALA A 159 -10.77 0.08 -11.45
C ALA A 159 -10.03 0.93 -10.40
N THR A 160 -10.53 0.94 -9.15
CA THR A 160 -9.88 1.68 -8.06
C THR A 160 -8.53 1.05 -7.68
N PHE A 161 -8.39 -0.28 -7.71
CA PHE A 161 -7.09 -0.93 -7.52
C PHE A 161 -6.11 -0.61 -8.63
N ILE A 162 -6.54 -0.61 -9.88
CA ILE A 162 -5.68 -0.23 -11.01
C ILE A 162 -5.19 1.21 -10.82
N PHE A 163 -6.08 2.13 -10.45
CA PHE A 163 -5.71 3.51 -10.15
C PHE A 163 -4.68 3.59 -9.02
N ALA A 164 -4.89 2.88 -7.90
CA ALA A 164 -3.97 2.83 -6.78
C ALA A 164 -2.60 2.25 -7.19
N GLY A 165 -2.59 1.20 -8.02
CA GLY A 165 -1.37 0.59 -8.56
C GLY A 165 -0.55 1.56 -9.42
N ILE A 166 -1.20 2.40 -10.21
CA ILE A 166 -0.52 3.45 -10.99
C ILE A 166 -0.03 4.57 -10.06
N ALA A 167 -0.88 5.01 -9.14
CA ALA A 167 -0.55 6.10 -8.21
C ALA A 167 0.66 5.79 -7.34
N ILE A 168 0.78 4.57 -6.82
CA ILE A 168 1.89 4.20 -5.93
C ILE A 168 3.25 4.27 -6.65
N LEU A 169 3.32 4.10 -7.96
CA LEU A 169 4.56 4.22 -8.74
C LEU A 169 5.20 5.60 -8.64
N PHE A 170 4.42 6.66 -8.37
CA PHE A 170 4.98 8.00 -8.16
C PHE A 170 5.95 8.06 -6.98
N ILE A 171 5.86 7.15 -6.01
CA ILE A 171 6.82 7.06 -4.90
C ILE A 171 8.23 6.75 -5.42
N MET A 172 8.38 6.03 -6.53
CA MET A 172 9.69 5.74 -7.13
C MET A 172 10.43 7.00 -7.57
N SER A 173 9.72 8.09 -7.81
CA SER A 173 10.32 9.39 -8.16
C SER A 173 10.97 10.10 -6.96
N ALA A 174 10.62 9.74 -5.73
CA ALA A 174 11.18 10.33 -4.50
C ALA A 174 12.69 10.12 -4.42
N ARG A 175 13.44 11.19 -4.15
CA ARG A 175 14.91 11.19 -4.08
C ARG A 175 15.33 11.73 -2.72
N PHE A 176 15.63 10.83 -1.80
CA PHE A 176 16.06 11.20 -0.46
C PHE A 176 17.57 11.37 -0.38
N PRO A 177 18.10 12.49 0.20
CA PRO A 177 19.52 12.73 0.36
C PRO A 177 20.27 11.61 1.11
N ILE A 178 19.60 10.99 2.11
CA ILE A 178 20.17 9.90 2.91
C ILE A 178 20.60 8.68 2.06
N TYR A 179 20.00 8.48 0.88
CA TYR A 179 20.31 7.36 -0.02
C TYR A 179 21.26 7.73 -1.16
N ARG A 180 21.78 8.98 -1.19
CA ARG A 180 22.82 9.34 -2.16
C ARG A 180 24.10 8.64 -1.76
N ARG A 181 24.69 7.86 -2.67
CA ARG A 181 26.05 7.35 -2.48
C ARG A 181 26.99 8.56 -2.44
N SER A 182 27.77 8.72 -1.34
CA SER A 182 28.93 9.61 -1.36
C SER A 182 29.88 9.05 -2.42
N ARG A 183 30.13 9.82 -3.48
CA ARG A 183 31.21 9.56 -4.42
C ARG A 183 32.56 9.74 -3.74
#